data_a29cc9e625be9cd4717add90c6f45316
#
_entry.id   a29cc9e625be9cd4717add90c6f45316
#
_cell.length_a   1.000
_cell.length_b   1.000
_cell.length_c   1.000
_cell.angle_alpha   90.00
_cell.angle_beta   90.00
_cell.angle_gamma   90.00
#
_symmetry.space_group_name_H-M   'P 1'
#
loop_
_entity.id
_entity.type
_entity.pdbx_description
1 polymer ?
#
loop_
_entity_poly.entity_id
_entity_poly.type
_entity_poly.pdbx_seq_one_letter_code
_entity_poly.pdbx_strand_id
1 'polypeptide(L)'
;FDKDGNPKGMALTNWRVNIGAGSYENRENNEVTSTWNRTECFLSPNGTYDFTKQTGQQWFMNAARERGMNDFLFFTNSAPYFMTRTGATLSADNKCINLQHDKFDDFARFLVRCVKHFRDNGYNIKYVSPLNEPNVEWHTNSWQEGTFATKSDIYKMVEELDKAISENGVDTKIIIPELGEMKMLFEVDANEKTPDDIIRSMFYEDGAYSVLSFKNLYNCVAAHDYWTAYPPSLLVDIRTQLRDSLAGNNHKTKFWASEYCILEKNDEITMPPSPVKSINLGLYVARLIHTNLAVANASAWQWWTAVSLNEDVPIQLLPIEGASGESVKYDGRVAPTKMFWATANYSFFV
;
A
#
# COMPACT_ATOMS: atom_id res chain seq x y z
N PHE A 1 -25.12 -10.84 0.93
CA PHE A 1 -25.77 -12.12 0.70
C PHE A 1 -26.90 -11.97 -0.30
N ASP A 2 -27.18 -13.00 -1.07
CA ASP A 2 -28.37 -13.06 -1.89
C ASP A 2 -29.60 -13.46 -1.06
N LYS A 3 -30.78 -13.57 -1.72
CA LYS A 3 -32.05 -13.98 -1.05
C LYS A 3 -32.00 -15.38 -0.42
N ASP A 4 -31.07 -16.21 -0.86
CA ASP A 4 -30.89 -17.59 -0.41
C ASP A 4 -29.77 -17.70 0.65
N GLY A 5 -29.20 -16.57 1.08
CA GLY A 5 -28.14 -16.51 2.09
C GLY A 5 -26.72 -16.80 1.55
N ASN A 6 -26.51 -16.82 0.23
CA ASN A 6 -25.18 -17.01 -0.32
C ASN A 6 -24.40 -15.69 -0.35
N PRO A 7 -23.09 -15.70 -0.07
CA PRO A 7 -22.28 -14.50 -0.10
C PRO A 7 -22.11 -13.98 -1.54
N LYS A 8 -22.34 -12.67 -1.74
CA LYS A 8 -22.20 -12.00 -3.04
C LYS A 8 -20.87 -11.24 -3.21
N GLY A 9 -20.11 -11.08 -2.17
CA GLY A 9 -18.87 -10.32 -2.17
C GLY A 9 -18.11 -10.47 -0.87
N MET A 10 -17.08 -9.66 -0.70
CA MET A 10 -16.16 -9.73 0.44
C MET A 10 -16.54 -8.81 1.60
N ALA A 11 -17.48 -7.89 1.44
CA ALA A 11 -17.80 -6.86 2.43
C ALA A 11 -16.56 -6.05 2.89
N LEU A 12 -15.67 -5.71 1.99
CA LEU A 12 -14.49 -4.89 2.30
C LEU A 12 -14.90 -3.53 2.86
N THR A 13 -14.16 -3.04 3.86
CA THR A 13 -14.43 -1.77 4.56
C THR A 13 -13.46 -0.66 4.17
N ASN A 14 -12.36 -1.00 3.51
CA ASN A 14 -11.36 -0.05 3.05
C ASN A 14 -10.87 -0.44 1.65
N TRP A 15 -10.59 0.56 0.82
CA TRP A 15 -10.00 0.39 -0.51
C TRP A 15 -8.77 1.27 -0.66
N ARG A 16 -7.61 0.64 -0.88
CA ARG A 16 -6.34 1.29 -1.12
C ARG A 16 -6.18 1.58 -2.61
N VAL A 17 -5.91 2.84 -2.98
CA VAL A 17 -5.86 3.32 -4.36
C VAL A 17 -4.52 3.98 -4.62
N ASN A 18 -3.84 3.58 -5.68
CA ASN A 18 -2.57 4.19 -6.08
C ASN A 18 -2.79 5.53 -6.78
N ILE A 19 -2.09 6.55 -6.32
CA ILE A 19 -1.94 7.83 -7.02
C ILE A 19 -0.66 7.74 -7.86
N GLY A 20 -0.83 7.56 -9.16
CA GLY A 20 0.29 7.31 -10.07
C GLY A 20 1.23 8.49 -10.23
N ALA A 21 2.48 8.18 -10.47
CA ALA A 21 3.59 9.13 -10.62
C ALA A 21 3.95 9.47 -12.08
N GLY A 22 3.29 8.82 -13.06
CA GLY A 22 3.46 9.14 -14.47
C GLY A 22 4.48 8.27 -15.20
N SER A 23 4.72 7.05 -14.74
CA SER A 23 5.52 6.08 -15.51
C SER A 23 4.92 5.74 -16.87
N TYR A 24 3.60 5.92 -17.02
CA TYR A 24 2.92 5.75 -18.30
C TYR A 24 3.25 6.89 -19.28
N GLU A 25 3.20 8.13 -18.85
CA GLU A 25 3.55 9.30 -19.68
C GLU A 25 5.04 9.36 -19.99
N ASN A 26 5.88 8.98 -19.03
CA ASN A 26 7.35 9.03 -19.14
C ASN A 26 7.97 7.70 -19.61
N ARG A 27 7.23 6.88 -20.34
CA ARG A 27 7.62 5.51 -20.70
C ARG A 27 8.93 5.40 -21.47
N GLU A 28 9.36 6.43 -22.17
CA GLU A 28 10.61 6.44 -22.93
C GLU A 28 11.84 6.59 -22.03
N ASN A 29 11.70 7.24 -20.88
CA ASN A 29 12.76 7.49 -19.91
C ASN A 29 12.53 6.73 -18.59
N ASN A 30 11.50 5.87 -18.54
CA ASN A 30 11.13 5.17 -17.33
C ASN A 30 11.38 3.68 -17.46
N GLU A 31 12.18 3.14 -16.55
CA GLU A 31 12.61 1.76 -16.55
C GLU A 31 11.64 0.79 -15.84
N VAL A 32 10.38 1.19 -15.63
CA VAL A 32 9.33 0.26 -15.18
C VAL A 32 9.10 -0.78 -16.27
N THR A 33 9.50 -2.01 -16.01
CA THR A 33 9.54 -3.10 -17.00
C THR A 33 8.15 -3.64 -17.35
N SER A 34 7.25 -3.69 -16.37
CA SER A 34 5.87 -4.13 -16.59
C SER A 34 5.01 -3.00 -17.14
N THR A 35 4.55 -3.13 -18.37
CA THR A 35 3.64 -2.14 -18.98
C THR A 35 2.30 -2.04 -18.25
N TRP A 36 1.87 -3.12 -17.57
CA TRP A 36 0.63 -3.17 -16.82
C TRP A 36 0.70 -2.43 -15.48
N ASN A 37 1.90 -2.26 -14.94
CA ASN A 37 2.14 -1.57 -13.67
C ASN A 37 2.53 -0.11 -13.86
N ARG A 38 2.60 0.38 -15.10
CA ARG A 38 2.79 1.79 -15.39
C ARG A 38 1.52 2.56 -15.09
N THR A 39 1.66 3.68 -14.41
CA THR A 39 0.52 4.49 -13.97
C THR A 39 0.54 5.89 -14.58
N GLU A 40 -0.66 6.42 -14.83
CA GLU A 40 -0.85 7.81 -15.25
C GLU A 40 -0.73 8.75 -14.04
N CYS A 41 -0.22 9.96 -14.23
CA CYS A 41 -0.22 11.02 -13.22
C CYS A 41 -1.33 12.03 -13.47
N PHE A 42 -2.07 12.40 -12.43
CA PHE A 42 -3.11 13.44 -12.51
C PHE A 42 -2.53 14.83 -12.76
N LEU A 43 -1.25 15.07 -12.48
CA LEU A 43 -0.57 16.33 -12.69
C LEU A 43 0.40 16.23 -13.87
N SER A 44 0.33 17.20 -14.76
CA SER A 44 1.28 17.35 -15.87
C SER A 44 2.44 18.27 -15.49
N PRO A 45 3.60 18.19 -16.18
CA PRO A 45 4.76 19.05 -15.89
C PRO A 45 4.50 20.56 -16.00
N ASN A 46 3.49 20.95 -16.77
CA ASN A 46 3.07 22.35 -16.91
C ASN A 46 2.14 22.85 -15.78
N GLY A 47 1.90 22.03 -14.75
CA GLY A 47 1.03 22.37 -13.63
C GLY A 47 -0.47 22.12 -13.84
N THR A 48 -0.88 21.55 -14.98
CA THR A 48 -2.28 21.27 -15.28
C THR A 48 -2.70 19.93 -14.66
N TYR A 49 -3.82 19.92 -13.96
CA TYR A 49 -4.45 18.69 -13.43
C TYR A 49 -5.46 18.13 -14.44
N ASP A 50 -5.39 16.82 -14.63
CA ASP A 50 -6.34 16.06 -15.44
C ASP A 50 -6.86 14.84 -14.64
N PHE A 51 -8.02 15.00 -14.02
CA PHE A 51 -8.68 13.96 -13.24
C PHE A 51 -9.54 13.01 -14.09
N THR A 52 -9.44 13.06 -15.42
CA THR A 52 -10.04 12.05 -16.30
C THR A 52 -9.16 10.82 -16.46
N LYS A 53 -7.91 10.87 -16.01
CA LYS A 53 -6.94 9.78 -16.03
C LYS A 53 -7.25 8.69 -15.00
N GLN A 54 -6.52 7.58 -15.05
CA GLN A 54 -6.67 6.43 -14.14
C GLN A 54 -8.11 5.89 -14.09
N THR A 55 -8.76 5.85 -15.23
CA THR A 55 -10.19 5.52 -15.39
C THR A 55 -10.58 4.19 -14.75
N GLY A 56 -9.72 3.19 -14.84
CA GLY A 56 -9.96 1.87 -14.23
C GLY A 56 -10.09 1.93 -12.71
N GLN A 57 -9.15 2.62 -12.03
CA GLN A 57 -9.21 2.79 -10.58
C GLN A 57 -10.43 3.63 -10.16
N GLN A 58 -10.73 4.70 -10.89
CA GLN A 58 -11.90 5.53 -10.63
C GLN A 58 -13.21 4.76 -10.81
N TRP A 59 -13.28 3.87 -11.81
CA TRP A 59 -14.43 2.99 -11.99
C TRP A 59 -14.64 2.06 -10.79
N PHE A 60 -13.56 1.44 -10.30
CA PHE A 60 -13.63 0.58 -9.11
C PHE A 60 -14.01 1.37 -7.84
N MET A 61 -13.46 2.56 -7.66
CA MET A 61 -13.84 3.45 -6.54
C MET A 61 -15.34 3.76 -6.57
N ASN A 62 -15.87 4.10 -7.74
CA ASN A 62 -17.30 4.38 -7.89
C ASN A 62 -18.15 3.14 -7.61
N ALA A 63 -17.80 2.00 -8.20
CA ALA A 63 -18.49 0.74 -7.98
C ALA A 63 -18.49 0.29 -6.50
N ALA A 64 -17.38 0.53 -5.80
CA ALA A 64 -17.25 0.26 -4.36
C ALA A 64 -18.17 1.18 -3.53
N ARG A 65 -18.14 2.49 -3.81
CA ARG A 65 -19.00 3.49 -3.15
C ARG A 65 -20.48 3.18 -3.33
N GLU A 66 -20.93 2.82 -4.53
CA GLU A 66 -22.31 2.43 -4.83
C GLU A 66 -22.75 1.19 -4.04
N ARG A 67 -21.81 0.39 -3.54
CA ARG A 67 -22.06 -0.80 -2.72
C ARG A 67 -21.84 -0.57 -1.23
N GLY A 68 -21.73 0.70 -0.82
CA GLY A 68 -21.67 1.10 0.59
C GLY A 68 -20.27 1.09 1.20
N MET A 69 -19.21 0.89 0.40
CA MET A 69 -17.86 1.11 0.90
C MET A 69 -17.58 2.60 1.05
N ASN A 70 -17.10 3.01 2.23
CA ASN A 70 -17.00 4.41 2.58
C ASN A 70 -15.59 4.90 2.83
N ASP A 71 -14.61 4.03 3.10
CA ASP A 71 -13.26 4.44 3.46
C ASP A 71 -12.25 4.13 2.34
N PHE A 72 -11.60 5.18 1.82
CA PHE A 72 -10.52 5.05 0.85
C PHE A 72 -9.20 5.51 1.46
N LEU A 73 -8.13 4.79 1.14
CA LEU A 73 -6.75 5.18 1.40
C LEU A 73 -6.08 5.48 0.06
N PHE A 74 -5.59 6.70 -0.12
CA PHE A 74 -4.73 7.04 -1.25
C PHE A 74 -3.27 6.81 -0.87
N PHE A 75 -2.53 6.09 -1.71
CA PHE A 75 -1.10 5.89 -1.53
C PHE A 75 -0.35 6.19 -2.82
N THR A 76 0.95 6.34 -2.73
CA THR A 76 1.81 6.56 -3.90
C THR A 76 3.09 5.74 -3.79
N ASN A 77 3.53 5.19 -4.91
CA ASN A 77 4.81 4.48 -5.01
C ASN A 77 5.99 5.45 -5.22
N SER A 78 5.74 6.58 -5.86
CA SER A 78 6.76 7.59 -6.18
C SER A 78 6.11 8.97 -6.31
N ALA A 79 6.89 10.03 -6.17
CA ALA A 79 6.49 11.36 -6.60
C ALA A 79 6.35 11.44 -8.14
N PRO A 80 5.57 12.39 -8.68
CA PRO A 80 5.52 12.64 -10.13
C PRO A 80 6.91 12.73 -10.74
N TYR A 81 7.15 12.02 -11.84
CA TYR A 81 8.50 11.86 -12.43
C TYR A 81 9.26 13.17 -12.63
N PHE A 82 8.57 14.26 -12.95
CA PHE A 82 9.17 15.58 -13.14
C PHE A 82 9.53 16.33 -11.83
N MET A 83 9.14 15.79 -10.67
CA MET A 83 9.55 16.26 -9.35
C MET A 83 10.69 15.41 -8.77
N THR A 84 11.06 14.31 -9.43
CA THR A 84 12.07 13.38 -8.94
C THR A 84 13.48 13.82 -9.27
N ARG A 85 14.48 13.32 -8.54
CA ARG A 85 15.89 13.55 -8.77
C ARG A 85 16.40 12.89 -10.06
N THR A 86 15.79 11.74 -10.40
CA THR A 86 16.18 10.95 -11.59
C THR A 86 15.45 11.37 -12.86
N GLY A 87 14.37 12.15 -12.75
CA GLY A 87 13.45 12.39 -13.87
C GLY A 87 12.62 11.16 -14.22
N ALA A 88 12.67 10.10 -13.41
CA ALA A 88 11.91 8.86 -13.53
C ALA A 88 11.22 8.51 -12.22
N THR A 89 10.32 7.54 -12.22
CA THR A 89 9.56 7.12 -11.03
C THR A 89 10.29 6.04 -10.21
N LEU A 90 11.59 5.87 -10.44
CA LEU A 90 12.47 4.93 -9.75
C LEU A 90 13.69 5.63 -9.16
N SER A 91 14.13 5.17 -8.00
CA SER A 91 15.33 5.67 -7.33
C SER A 91 16.60 5.36 -8.14
N ALA A 92 17.60 6.24 -8.05
CA ALA A 92 18.92 5.96 -8.57
C ALA A 92 19.79 5.16 -7.58
N ASP A 93 19.52 5.35 -6.30
CA ASP A 93 20.28 4.77 -5.18
C ASP A 93 19.40 4.65 -3.94
N ASN A 94 19.89 3.93 -2.92
CA ASN A 94 19.24 3.77 -1.63
C ASN A 94 19.82 4.69 -0.56
N LYS A 95 20.05 5.96 -0.89
CA LYS A 95 20.62 6.95 0.04
C LYS A 95 19.59 7.93 0.57
N CYS A 96 18.63 8.29 -0.25
CA CYS A 96 17.55 9.20 0.11
C CYS A 96 16.37 9.04 -0.87
N ILE A 97 15.26 9.69 -0.54
CA ILE A 97 14.08 9.72 -1.39
C ILE A 97 14.39 10.23 -2.81
N ASN A 98 13.75 9.64 -3.81
CA ASN A 98 13.84 10.10 -5.20
C ASN A 98 12.97 11.34 -5.45
N LEU A 99 13.08 12.34 -4.60
CA LEU A 99 12.38 13.62 -4.69
C LEU A 99 13.42 14.74 -4.68
N GLN A 100 13.29 15.73 -5.55
CA GLN A 100 14.14 16.93 -5.51
C GLN A 100 13.96 17.63 -4.16
N HIS A 101 15.05 18.13 -3.62
CA HIS A 101 15.10 18.67 -2.25
C HIS A 101 14.11 19.83 -2.01
N ASP A 102 13.84 20.60 -3.06
CA ASP A 102 12.92 21.75 -3.05
C ASP A 102 11.48 21.39 -3.49
N LYS A 103 11.13 20.09 -3.56
CA LYS A 103 9.85 19.58 -4.06
C LYS A 103 8.98 18.86 -3.03
N PHE A 104 9.38 18.81 -1.76
CA PHE A 104 8.60 18.13 -0.73
C PHE A 104 7.23 18.78 -0.53
N ASP A 105 7.18 20.09 -0.48
CA ASP A 105 5.95 20.87 -0.36
C ASP A 105 5.10 20.79 -1.63
N ASP A 106 5.70 20.82 -2.83
CA ASP A 106 5.00 20.61 -4.10
C ASP A 106 4.35 19.23 -4.17
N PHE A 107 5.06 18.19 -3.73
CA PHE A 107 4.54 16.83 -3.69
C PHE A 107 3.41 16.69 -2.66
N ALA A 108 3.57 17.28 -1.48
CA ALA A 108 2.50 17.33 -0.48
C ALA A 108 1.24 18.03 -1.02
N ARG A 109 1.39 19.19 -1.70
CA ARG A 109 0.28 19.88 -2.34
C ARG A 109 -0.39 19.07 -3.43
N PHE A 110 0.38 18.32 -4.23
CA PHE A 110 -0.15 17.38 -5.23
C PHE A 110 -1.07 16.35 -4.60
N LEU A 111 -0.60 15.67 -3.54
CA LEU A 111 -1.38 14.65 -2.83
C LEU A 111 -2.66 15.25 -2.24
N VAL A 112 -2.55 16.38 -1.56
CA VAL A 112 -3.70 17.07 -0.96
C VAL A 112 -4.70 17.52 -2.03
N ARG A 113 -4.21 17.98 -3.20
CA ARG A 113 -5.08 18.36 -4.32
C ARG A 113 -5.86 17.15 -4.87
N CYS A 114 -5.20 15.98 -4.96
CA CYS A 114 -5.88 14.75 -5.34
C CYS A 114 -6.95 14.37 -4.30
N VAL A 115 -6.58 14.32 -3.02
CA VAL A 115 -7.52 14.03 -1.92
C VAL A 115 -8.72 14.98 -1.97
N LYS A 116 -8.46 16.29 -2.05
CA LYS A 116 -9.52 17.30 -2.09
C LYS A 116 -10.45 17.11 -3.28
N HIS A 117 -9.92 16.89 -4.48
CA HIS A 117 -10.75 16.66 -5.67
C HIS A 117 -11.74 15.51 -5.47
N PHE A 118 -11.26 14.36 -5.00
CA PHE A 118 -12.14 13.21 -4.80
C PHE A 118 -13.11 13.40 -3.64
N ARG A 119 -12.70 14.06 -2.56
CA ARG A 119 -13.62 14.41 -1.47
C ARG A 119 -14.73 15.38 -1.92
N ASP A 120 -14.39 16.40 -2.70
CA ASP A 120 -15.36 17.33 -3.28
C ASP A 120 -16.36 16.61 -4.21
N ASN A 121 -15.98 15.46 -4.78
CA ASN A 121 -16.83 14.58 -5.59
C ASN A 121 -17.49 13.44 -4.79
N GLY A 122 -17.50 13.53 -3.47
CA GLY A 122 -18.26 12.64 -2.59
C GLY A 122 -17.58 11.31 -2.25
N TYR A 123 -16.25 11.21 -2.44
CA TYR A 123 -15.47 10.06 -1.95
C TYR A 123 -14.87 10.40 -0.58
N ASN A 124 -15.01 9.50 0.38
CA ASN A 124 -14.35 9.67 1.68
C ASN A 124 -12.90 9.17 1.62
N ILE A 125 -12.00 10.02 1.11
CA ILE A 125 -10.57 9.75 1.19
C ILE A 125 -10.11 10.00 2.63
N LYS A 126 -10.22 8.98 3.44
CA LYS A 126 -10.01 9.04 4.89
C LYS A 126 -8.53 9.05 5.25
N TYR A 127 -7.71 8.41 4.41
CA TYR A 127 -6.28 8.26 4.65
C TYR A 127 -5.46 8.60 3.41
N VAL A 128 -4.24 9.07 3.62
CA VAL A 128 -3.23 9.26 2.60
C VAL A 128 -1.88 8.75 3.09
N SER A 129 -1.23 7.91 2.29
CA SER A 129 0.11 7.41 2.54
C SER A 129 1.06 7.95 1.46
N PRO A 130 2.04 8.79 1.82
CA PRO A 130 2.90 9.46 0.84
C PRO A 130 4.03 8.58 0.30
N LEU A 131 4.19 7.38 0.84
CA LEU A 131 5.28 6.46 0.51
C LEU A 131 4.75 5.03 0.47
N ASN A 132 5.45 4.16 -0.27
CA ASN A 132 5.22 2.72 -0.28
C ASN A 132 6.56 2.02 -0.30
N GLU A 133 6.76 1.09 0.65
CA GLU A 133 7.97 0.27 0.80
C GLU A 133 9.29 1.07 0.72
N PRO A 134 9.44 2.13 1.51
CA PRO A 134 10.61 2.99 1.45
C PRO A 134 11.93 2.30 1.85
N ASN A 135 11.86 1.08 2.40
CA ASN A 135 13.00 0.24 2.74
C ASN A 135 13.44 -0.70 1.62
N VAL A 136 12.68 -0.77 0.51
CA VAL A 136 12.98 -1.63 -0.64
C VAL A 136 13.87 -0.90 -1.64
N GLU A 137 14.75 -1.64 -2.29
CA GLU A 137 15.63 -1.13 -3.35
C GLU A 137 14.89 -0.92 -4.67
N TRP A 138 14.19 0.21 -4.78
CA TRP A 138 13.47 0.61 -5.97
C TRP A 138 14.37 1.33 -6.97
N HIS A 139 15.17 0.59 -7.72
CA HIS A 139 16.04 1.16 -8.75
C HIS A 139 15.75 0.57 -10.13
N THR A 140 16.60 0.89 -11.10
CA THR A 140 16.41 0.58 -12.52
C THR A 140 15.95 -0.87 -12.79
N ASN A 141 15.06 -1.04 -13.76
CA ASN A 141 14.44 -2.31 -14.13
C ASN A 141 13.46 -2.90 -13.11
N SER A 142 12.90 -2.08 -12.24
CA SER A 142 11.82 -2.51 -11.37
C SER A 142 10.52 -2.76 -12.14
N TRP A 143 9.69 -3.64 -11.60
CA TRP A 143 8.41 -4.00 -12.20
C TRP A 143 7.29 -2.98 -11.92
N GLN A 144 7.50 -2.04 -10.98
CA GLN A 144 6.58 -0.95 -10.65
C GLN A 144 7.33 0.33 -10.28
N GLU A 145 6.62 1.45 -10.16
CA GLU A 145 7.12 2.68 -9.57
C GLU A 145 7.56 2.46 -8.13
N GLY A 146 8.57 3.19 -7.65
CA GLY A 146 9.04 3.08 -6.29
C GLY A 146 10.10 4.11 -5.90
N THR A 147 10.18 4.41 -4.63
CA THR A 147 11.21 5.27 -4.07
C THR A 147 11.71 4.75 -2.73
N PHE A 148 13.03 4.69 -2.57
CA PHE A 148 13.64 4.56 -1.26
C PHE A 148 13.42 5.85 -0.46
N ALA A 149 13.37 5.77 0.89
CA ALA A 149 13.37 6.94 1.75
C ALA A 149 13.99 6.62 3.12
N THR A 150 14.77 7.55 3.64
CA THR A 150 15.32 7.48 5.02
C THR A 150 14.27 7.91 6.05
N LYS A 151 14.54 7.66 7.33
CA LYS A 151 13.70 8.19 8.44
C LYS A 151 13.55 9.72 8.38
N SER A 152 14.62 10.42 8.01
CA SER A 152 14.59 11.88 7.83
C SER A 152 13.70 12.30 6.66
N ASP A 153 13.74 11.57 5.54
CA ASP A 153 12.87 11.84 4.38
C ASP A 153 11.40 11.59 4.73
N ILE A 154 11.11 10.49 5.44
CA ILE A 154 9.75 10.16 5.91
C ILE A 154 9.23 11.28 6.83
N TYR A 155 10.03 11.70 7.79
CA TYR A 155 9.66 12.79 8.72
C TYR A 155 9.35 14.07 7.96
N LYS A 156 10.25 14.51 7.06
CA LYS A 156 10.06 15.71 6.26
C LYS A 156 8.82 15.62 5.36
N MET A 157 8.54 14.47 4.79
CA MET A 157 7.35 14.27 3.96
C MET A 157 6.05 14.38 4.79
N VAL A 158 6.06 13.83 6.02
CA VAL A 158 4.93 13.95 6.95
C VAL A 158 4.71 15.40 7.37
N GLU A 159 5.79 16.13 7.69
CA GLU A 159 5.74 17.54 8.05
C GLU A 159 5.08 18.40 6.97
N GLU A 160 5.53 18.29 5.73
CA GLU A 160 4.96 19.06 4.61
C GLU A 160 3.52 18.62 4.27
N LEU A 161 3.22 17.34 4.42
CA LEU A 161 1.87 16.84 4.17
C LEU A 161 0.89 17.27 5.26
N ASP A 162 1.29 17.25 6.55
CA ASP A 162 0.48 17.76 7.66
C ASP A 162 0.14 19.23 7.50
N LYS A 163 1.14 20.04 7.11
CA LYS A 163 0.99 21.46 6.77
C LYS A 163 0.02 21.66 5.61
N ALA A 164 0.22 20.95 4.50
CA ALA A 164 -0.63 21.07 3.32
C ALA A 164 -2.09 20.67 3.57
N ILE A 165 -2.32 19.59 4.36
CA ILE A 165 -3.66 19.17 4.78
C ILE A 165 -4.31 20.28 5.62
N SER A 166 -3.59 20.84 6.58
CA SER A 166 -4.09 21.90 7.48
C SER A 166 -4.43 23.18 6.73
N GLU A 167 -3.55 23.62 5.84
CA GLU A 167 -3.74 24.84 5.03
C GLU A 167 -4.93 24.74 4.07
N ASN A 168 -5.22 23.54 3.55
CA ASN A 168 -6.35 23.31 2.64
C ASN A 168 -7.65 22.90 3.37
N GLY A 169 -7.64 22.73 4.68
CA GLY A 169 -8.79 22.33 5.47
C GLY A 169 -9.38 20.98 5.06
N VAL A 170 -8.55 20.05 4.60
CA VAL A 170 -9.01 18.74 4.12
C VAL A 170 -9.06 17.74 5.28
N ASP A 171 -10.17 17.06 5.43
CA ASP A 171 -10.34 16.03 6.47
C ASP A 171 -9.81 14.68 5.96
N THR A 172 -8.50 14.46 6.11
CA THR A 172 -7.82 13.21 5.83
C THR A 172 -6.69 12.98 6.84
N LYS A 173 -6.25 11.75 7.01
CA LYS A 173 -5.19 11.40 7.96
C LYS A 173 -4.01 10.74 7.26
N ILE A 174 -2.81 11.06 7.73
CA ILE A 174 -1.56 10.52 7.22
C ILE A 174 -1.29 9.15 7.81
N ILE A 175 -0.98 8.16 6.98
CA ILE A 175 -0.51 6.82 7.38
C ILE A 175 0.93 6.65 6.91
N ILE A 176 1.78 6.12 7.78
CA ILE A 176 3.20 5.83 7.53
C ILE A 176 3.66 4.57 8.29
N PRO A 177 4.85 4.02 7.97
CA PRO A 177 5.69 4.30 6.81
C PRO A 177 5.44 3.40 5.60
N GLU A 178 4.57 2.39 5.72
CA GLU A 178 4.31 1.38 4.69
C GLU A 178 5.56 0.56 4.32
N LEU A 179 6.31 0.10 5.35
CA LEU A 179 7.50 -0.72 5.12
C LEU A 179 7.12 -2.05 4.47
N GLY A 180 7.91 -2.50 3.50
CA GLY A 180 7.72 -3.79 2.84
C GLY A 180 7.91 -4.99 3.78
N GLU A 181 8.63 -4.81 4.89
CA GLU A 181 8.89 -5.85 5.87
C GLU A 181 8.64 -5.32 7.29
N MET A 182 7.65 -5.88 7.98
CA MET A 182 7.23 -5.37 9.29
C MET A 182 8.27 -5.48 10.40
N LYS A 183 9.26 -6.37 10.30
CA LYS A 183 10.31 -6.48 11.31
C LYS A 183 11.15 -5.20 11.41
N MET A 184 11.29 -4.44 10.33
CA MET A 184 11.97 -3.16 10.29
C MET A 184 11.27 -2.06 11.13
N LEU A 185 10.05 -2.32 11.57
CA LEU A 185 9.35 -1.41 12.49
C LEU A 185 10.01 -1.36 13.87
N PHE A 186 10.71 -2.43 14.30
CA PHE A 186 11.25 -2.57 15.64
C PHE A 186 12.68 -3.12 15.71
N GLU A 187 13.22 -3.68 14.63
CA GLU A 187 14.61 -4.12 14.54
C GLU A 187 15.51 -2.94 14.14
N VAL A 188 16.76 -3.00 14.53
CA VAL A 188 17.81 -2.05 14.13
C VAL A 188 18.66 -2.68 13.06
N ASP A 189 18.76 -2.06 11.88
CA ASP A 189 19.70 -2.47 10.85
C ASP A 189 21.13 -2.03 11.25
N ALA A 190 21.99 -2.99 11.56
CA ALA A 190 23.36 -2.74 11.92
C ALA A 190 24.19 -1.99 10.85
N ASN A 191 23.70 -1.95 9.61
CA ASN A 191 24.34 -1.24 8.51
C ASN A 191 23.77 0.16 8.24
N GLU A 192 22.71 0.57 8.95
CA GLU A 192 22.02 1.86 8.80
C GLU A 192 21.58 2.20 7.36
N LYS A 193 21.38 1.17 6.52
CA LYS A 193 21.10 1.34 5.08
C LYS A 193 19.62 1.48 4.75
N THR A 194 18.75 1.08 5.66
CA THR A 194 17.29 1.07 5.46
C THR A 194 16.61 1.84 6.58
N PRO A 195 15.42 2.42 6.36
CA PRO A 195 14.61 2.92 7.47
C PRO A 195 14.22 1.75 8.38
N ASP A 196 14.67 1.78 9.60
CA ASP A 196 14.52 0.75 10.63
C ASP A 196 14.14 1.34 11.98
N ASP A 197 13.82 0.51 12.97
CA ASP A 197 13.45 0.95 14.32
C ASP A 197 12.44 2.12 14.32
N ILE A 198 11.48 2.02 13.42
CA ILE A 198 10.51 3.09 13.15
C ILE A 198 9.67 3.41 14.38
N ILE A 199 9.24 2.38 15.13
CA ILE A 199 8.40 2.59 16.31
C ILE A 199 9.14 3.46 17.30
N ARG A 200 10.39 3.14 17.62
CA ARG A 200 11.18 3.89 18.60
C ARG A 200 11.56 5.28 18.08
N SER A 201 11.93 5.37 16.80
CA SER A 201 12.41 6.63 16.20
C SER A 201 11.31 7.64 15.97
N MET A 202 10.10 7.18 15.59
CA MET A 202 9.04 8.05 15.08
C MET A 202 7.77 8.09 15.94
N PHE A 203 7.48 7.04 16.70
CA PHE A 203 6.25 6.93 17.49
C PHE A 203 6.49 6.99 19.02
N TYR A 204 7.68 7.38 19.44
CA TYR A 204 7.98 7.77 20.82
C TYR A 204 8.17 9.28 20.91
N GLU A 205 7.80 9.92 22.04
CA GLU A 205 7.93 11.38 22.23
C GLU A 205 9.37 11.85 22.12
N ASP A 206 10.31 11.06 22.66
CA ASP A 206 11.74 11.32 22.62
C ASP A 206 12.45 10.70 21.42
N GLY A 207 11.71 10.20 20.44
CA GLY A 207 12.24 9.68 19.20
C GLY A 207 12.88 10.78 18.34
N ALA A 208 14.02 10.47 17.69
CA ALA A 208 14.78 11.44 16.90
C ALA A 208 13.97 12.08 15.76
N TYR A 209 12.94 11.37 15.28
CA TYR A 209 12.04 11.79 14.21
C TYR A 209 10.57 11.69 14.64
N SER A 210 10.28 12.04 15.91
CA SER A 210 8.92 11.88 16.45
C SER A 210 7.87 12.63 15.63
N VAL A 211 6.86 11.88 15.16
CA VAL A 211 5.74 12.40 14.34
C VAL A 211 4.47 12.66 15.17
N LEU A 212 4.51 12.39 16.47
CA LEU A 212 3.33 12.44 17.35
C LEU A 212 2.71 13.82 17.52
N SER A 213 3.46 14.89 17.23
CA SER A 213 2.98 16.26 17.29
C SER A 213 2.17 16.70 16.08
N PHE A 214 2.20 15.95 14.97
CA PHE A 214 1.48 16.31 13.76
C PHE A 214 -0.03 16.06 13.89
N LYS A 215 -0.81 17.10 13.63
CA LYS A 215 -2.26 17.13 13.84
C LYS A 215 -3.03 16.12 12.97
N ASN A 216 -2.55 15.93 11.76
CA ASN A 216 -3.24 15.09 10.77
C ASN A 216 -2.65 13.67 10.69
N LEU A 217 -1.69 13.33 11.54
CA LEU A 217 -1.23 11.95 11.66
C LEU A 217 -2.36 11.07 12.19
N TYR A 218 -2.60 9.92 11.56
CA TYR A 218 -3.31 8.83 12.20
C TYR A 218 -2.32 8.06 13.07
N ASN A 219 -2.55 8.02 14.38
CA ASN A 219 -1.63 7.33 15.28
C ASN A 219 -1.65 5.82 15.04
N CYS A 220 -1.03 5.44 13.94
CA CYS A 220 -0.95 4.08 13.43
C CYS A 220 0.34 3.91 12.65
N VAL A 221 1.04 2.84 12.91
CA VAL A 221 2.17 2.40 12.11
C VAL A 221 1.71 1.34 11.11
N ALA A 222 2.12 1.47 9.84
CA ALA A 222 1.73 0.57 8.76
C ALA A 222 2.95 -0.14 8.16
N ALA A 223 2.83 -1.44 7.94
CA ALA A 223 3.84 -2.23 7.24
C ALA A 223 3.21 -3.44 6.56
N HIS A 224 3.97 -4.02 5.63
CA HIS A 224 3.58 -5.18 4.86
C HIS A 224 4.04 -6.49 5.51
N ASP A 225 3.39 -7.59 5.15
CA ASP A 225 3.66 -8.90 5.74
C ASP A 225 4.76 -9.70 5.03
N TYR A 226 5.41 -9.12 3.99
CA TYR A 226 6.39 -9.85 3.18
C TYR A 226 7.56 -10.37 4.02
N TRP A 227 8.07 -11.55 3.65
CA TRP A 227 9.19 -12.27 4.29
C TRP A 227 8.99 -12.62 5.78
N THR A 228 7.80 -12.42 6.31
CA THR A 228 7.46 -12.70 7.72
C THR A 228 6.31 -13.69 7.88
N ALA A 229 5.82 -14.28 6.79
CA ALA A 229 4.64 -15.15 6.79
C ALA A 229 4.97 -16.64 7.01
N TYR A 230 6.23 -17.05 6.82
CA TYR A 230 6.69 -18.44 6.95
C TYR A 230 8.13 -18.51 7.49
N PRO A 231 8.50 -19.53 8.30
CA PRO A 231 7.64 -20.60 8.84
C PRO A 231 6.63 -20.10 9.89
N PRO A 232 5.67 -20.95 10.33
CA PRO A 232 4.67 -20.54 11.32
C PRO A 232 5.23 -20.01 12.63
N SER A 233 6.39 -20.50 13.08
CA SER A 233 7.09 -19.95 14.25
C SER A 233 7.52 -18.50 14.02
N LEU A 234 8.17 -18.21 12.90
CA LEU A 234 8.59 -16.85 12.53
C LEU A 234 7.38 -15.91 12.44
N LEU A 235 6.28 -16.39 11.82
CA LEU A 235 5.03 -15.65 11.72
C LEU A 235 4.53 -15.16 13.08
N VAL A 236 4.51 -16.05 14.08
CA VAL A 236 4.07 -15.73 15.45
C VAL A 236 5.10 -14.87 16.18
N ASP A 237 6.39 -15.19 16.08
CA ASP A 237 7.47 -14.51 16.78
C ASP A 237 7.56 -13.03 16.37
N ILE A 238 7.52 -12.73 15.08
CA ILE A 238 7.58 -11.35 14.57
C ILE A 238 6.37 -10.53 15.05
N ARG A 239 5.16 -11.09 15.02
CA ARG A 239 3.95 -10.40 15.49
C ARG A 239 3.93 -10.19 16.99
N THR A 240 4.51 -11.13 17.73
CA THR A 240 4.68 -10.99 19.18
C THR A 240 5.64 -9.85 19.51
N GLN A 241 6.80 -9.81 18.87
CA GLN A 241 7.80 -8.76 19.06
C GLN A 241 7.25 -7.38 18.67
N LEU A 242 6.53 -7.29 17.55
CA LEU A 242 5.85 -6.07 17.12
C LEU A 242 4.85 -5.58 18.18
N ARG A 243 3.96 -6.46 18.65
CA ARG A 243 3.01 -6.13 19.72
C ARG A 243 3.72 -5.62 20.97
N ASP A 244 4.78 -6.29 21.39
CA ASP A 244 5.51 -5.95 22.61
C ASP A 244 6.25 -4.62 22.45
N SER A 245 6.79 -4.34 21.26
CA SER A 245 7.39 -3.04 20.92
C SER A 245 6.35 -1.91 20.95
N LEU A 246 5.16 -2.15 20.43
CA LEU A 246 4.06 -1.18 20.49
C LEU A 246 3.52 -0.99 21.92
N ALA A 247 3.50 -2.03 22.74
CA ALA A 247 3.07 -1.96 24.12
C ALA A 247 3.99 -1.09 24.99
N GLY A 248 5.28 -0.99 24.64
CA GLY A 248 6.23 -0.06 25.25
C GLY A 248 5.98 1.42 24.94
N ASN A 249 5.11 1.69 23.97
CA ASN A 249 4.73 3.04 23.57
C ASN A 249 3.47 3.49 24.34
N ASN A 250 3.59 4.53 25.14
CA ASN A 250 2.49 5.08 25.95
C ASN A 250 1.35 5.70 25.13
N HIS A 251 1.53 5.90 23.82
CA HIS A 251 0.59 6.60 22.94
C HIS A 251 -0.50 5.72 22.31
N LYS A 252 -0.52 4.42 22.65
CA LYS A 252 -1.50 3.45 22.09
C LYS A 252 -1.50 3.45 20.55
N THR A 253 -0.33 3.52 19.95
CA THR A 253 -0.15 3.47 18.51
C THR A 253 -0.75 2.18 17.96
N LYS A 254 -1.61 2.31 16.95
CA LYS A 254 -2.23 1.17 16.26
C LYS A 254 -1.24 0.56 15.27
N PHE A 255 -1.56 -0.63 14.82
CA PHE A 255 -0.85 -1.29 13.73
C PHE A 255 -1.82 -1.66 12.60
N TRP A 256 -1.38 -1.44 11.35
CA TRP A 256 -2.01 -1.96 10.15
C TRP A 256 -1.02 -2.86 9.40
N ALA A 257 -1.43 -4.10 9.14
CA ALA A 257 -0.81 -4.93 8.12
C ALA A 257 -1.39 -4.50 6.77
N SER A 258 -0.75 -3.51 6.16
CA SER A 258 -1.34 -2.69 5.11
C SER A 258 -1.14 -3.23 3.70
N GLU A 259 -0.40 -4.33 3.55
CA GLU A 259 -0.28 -5.03 2.28
C GLU A 259 0.24 -6.46 2.45
N TYR A 260 -0.27 -7.37 1.65
CA TYR A 260 0.30 -8.70 1.44
C TYR A 260 -0.28 -9.36 0.18
N CYS A 261 0.56 -10.07 -0.54
CA CYS A 261 0.18 -11.15 -1.44
C CYS A 261 1.21 -12.28 -1.34
N ILE A 262 0.92 -13.44 -1.94
CA ILE A 262 1.84 -14.57 -1.90
C ILE A 262 2.87 -14.41 -3.03
N LEU A 263 4.04 -13.88 -2.71
CA LEU A 263 5.19 -13.78 -3.62
C LEU A 263 6.22 -14.89 -3.39
N GLU A 264 6.21 -15.50 -2.22
CA GLU A 264 7.23 -16.43 -1.79
C GLU A 264 6.82 -17.88 -2.06
N LYS A 265 7.79 -18.71 -2.46
CA LYS A 265 7.66 -20.16 -2.45
C LYS A 265 8.21 -20.69 -1.14
N ASN A 266 7.45 -21.56 -0.49
CA ASN A 266 7.89 -22.26 0.72
C ASN A 266 7.29 -23.68 0.78
N ASP A 267 7.66 -24.46 1.79
CA ASP A 267 7.28 -25.86 1.90
C ASP A 267 5.76 -26.10 2.05
N GLU A 268 5.00 -25.09 2.50
CA GLU A 268 3.53 -25.17 2.61
C GLU A 268 2.83 -24.75 1.32
N ILE A 269 3.49 -23.96 0.48
CA ILE A 269 2.91 -23.42 -0.73
C ILE A 269 3.60 -24.06 -1.93
N THR A 270 3.05 -25.16 -2.40
CA THR A 270 3.36 -25.63 -3.73
C THR A 270 2.60 -24.75 -4.71
N MET A 271 3.31 -23.98 -5.50
CA MET A 271 2.70 -23.13 -6.52
C MET A 271 1.97 -24.01 -7.53
N PRO A 272 0.65 -24.08 -7.47
CA PRO A 272 -0.11 -24.92 -8.41
C PRO A 272 -0.18 -24.25 -9.79
N PRO A 273 -0.44 -25.02 -10.84
CA PRO A 273 -0.73 -24.46 -12.16
C PRO A 273 -1.93 -23.50 -12.19
N SER A 274 -2.79 -23.56 -11.15
CA SER A 274 -3.91 -22.64 -10.95
C SER A 274 -4.12 -22.39 -9.46
N PRO A 275 -3.74 -21.21 -8.94
CA PRO A 275 -3.95 -20.84 -7.53
C PRO A 275 -5.42 -20.74 -7.16
N VAL A 276 -6.32 -20.51 -8.11
CA VAL A 276 -7.77 -20.34 -7.90
C VAL A 276 -8.39 -21.51 -7.13
N LYS A 277 -7.89 -22.73 -7.30
CA LYS A 277 -8.49 -23.96 -6.77
C LYS A 277 -7.83 -24.46 -5.48
N SER A 278 -6.72 -23.89 -5.04
CA SER A 278 -5.99 -24.39 -3.88
C SER A 278 -6.60 -23.90 -2.57
N ILE A 279 -7.18 -24.82 -1.81
CA ILE A 279 -7.64 -24.54 -0.44
C ILE A 279 -6.47 -24.24 0.50
N ASN A 280 -5.30 -24.81 0.26
CA ASN A 280 -4.11 -24.58 1.08
C ASN A 280 -3.70 -23.11 1.09
N LEU A 281 -3.79 -22.43 -0.07
CA LEU A 281 -3.54 -20.99 -0.15
C LEU A 281 -4.56 -20.18 0.65
N GLY A 282 -5.84 -20.59 0.60
CA GLY A 282 -6.87 -19.95 1.43
C GLY A 282 -6.60 -20.12 2.92
N LEU A 283 -6.20 -21.30 3.36
CA LEU A 283 -5.86 -21.58 4.76
C LEU A 283 -4.58 -20.88 5.21
N TYR A 284 -3.59 -20.77 4.33
CA TYR A 284 -2.37 -20.00 4.58
C TYR A 284 -2.69 -18.52 4.83
N VAL A 285 -3.49 -17.92 3.97
CA VAL A 285 -3.95 -16.52 4.11
C VAL A 285 -4.80 -16.36 5.37
N ALA A 286 -5.71 -17.29 5.66
CA ALA A 286 -6.52 -17.24 6.87
C ALA A 286 -5.66 -17.24 8.15
N ARG A 287 -4.64 -18.08 8.21
CA ARG A 287 -3.67 -18.10 9.32
C ARG A 287 -2.92 -16.77 9.44
N LEU A 288 -2.49 -16.21 8.32
CA LEU A 288 -1.79 -14.93 8.30
C LEU A 288 -2.68 -13.81 8.85
N ILE A 289 -3.90 -13.68 8.34
CA ILE A 289 -4.87 -12.68 8.82
C ILE A 289 -5.11 -12.88 10.33
N HIS A 290 -5.41 -14.12 10.75
CA HIS A 290 -5.66 -14.43 12.15
C HIS A 290 -4.49 -14.01 13.05
N THR A 291 -3.25 -14.32 12.65
CA THR A 291 -2.07 -14.00 13.47
C THR A 291 -1.84 -12.48 13.54
N ASN A 292 -2.07 -11.75 12.45
CA ASN A 292 -2.01 -10.29 12.50
C ASN A 292 -3.05 -9.70 13.46
N LEU A 293 -4.29 -10.18 13.41
CA LEU A 293 -5.37 -9.67 14.27
C LEU A 293 -5.20 -10.10 15.73
N ALA A 294 -4.94 -11.40 15.97
CA ALA A 294 -4.96 -11.99 17.32
C ALA A 294 -3.63 -11.84 18.08
N VAL A 295 -2.49 -11.79 17.40
CA VAL A 295 -1.16 -11.72 18.03
C VAL A 295 -0.60 -10.31 17.96
N ALA A 296 -0.56 -9.67 16.77
CA ALA A 296 -0.06 -8.32 16.61
C ALA A 296 -1.07 -7.24 17.02
N ASN A 297 -2.33 -7.57 17.32
CA ASN A 297 -3.42 -6.62 17.54
C ASN A 297 -3.61 -5.64 16.37
N ALA A 298 -3.41 -6.13 15.15
CA ALA A 298 -3.64 -5.30 13.98
C ALA A 298 -5.10 -4.80 13.93
N SER A 299 -5.30 -3.54 13.63
CA SER A 299 -6.62 -2.92 13.49
C SER A 299 -7.08 -2.82 12.03
N ALA A 300 -6.23 -3.22 11.08
CA ALA A 300 -6.57 -3.47 9.69
C ALA A 300 -5.59 -4.49 9.08
N TRP A 301 -6.08 -5.19 8.06
CA TRP A 301 -5.29 -6.07 7.20
C TRP A 301 -5.74 -5.88 5.75
N GLN A 302 -4.79 -5.71 4.83
CA GLN A 302 -5.07 -5.40 3.44
C GLN A 302 -4.34 -6.33 2.49
N TRP A 303 -5.00 -6.66 1.39
CA TRP A 303 -4.49 -7.53 0.33
C TRP A 303 -4.01 -6.74 -0.89
N TRP A 304 -2.92 -7.17 -1.50
CA TRP A 304 -2.43 -6.78 -2.80
C TRP A 304 -2.53 -7.96 -3.77
N THR A 305 -3.27 -7.93 -4.85
CA THR A 305 -4.14 -6.91 -5.43
C THR A 305 -5.52 -7.52 -5.68
N ALA A 306 -6.57 -6.70 -5.76
CA ALA A 306 -7.94 -7.22 -5.88
C ALA A 306 -8.16 -7.96 -7.20
N VAL A 307 -7.82 -7.32 -8.31
CA VAL A 307 -8.04 -7.82 -9.68
C VAL A 307 -6.76 -7.66 -10.48
N SER A 308 -6.32 -8.72 -11.14
CA SER A 308 -5.17 -8.71 -12.04
C SER A 308 -5.28 -9.83 -13.06
N LEU A 309 -4.39 -9.85 -14.04
CA LEU A 309 -4.19 -11.01 -14.91
C LEU A 309 -3.86 -12.25 -14.08
N ASN A 310 -4.24 -13.43 -14.57
CA ASN A 310 -3.81 -14.69 -13.96
C ASN A 310 -2.32 -14.88 -14.24
N GLU A 311 -1.51 -14.69 -13.21
CA GLU A 311 -0.06 -14.85 -13.26
C GLU A 311 0.36 -16.15 -12.56
N ASP A 312 1.63 -16.53 -12.72
CA ASP A 312 2.19 -17.74 -12.09
C ASP A 312 2.29 -17.63 -10.56
N VAL A 313 2.19 -16.42 -10.02
CA VAL A 313 2.15 -16.13 -8.60
C VAL A 313 0.75 -15.71 -8.16
N PRO A 314 0.23 -16.24 -7.02
CA PRO A 314 -1.14 -15.96 -6.57
C PRO A 314 -1.25 -14.60 -5.87
N ILE A 315 -1.04 -13.51 -6.63
CA ILE A 315 -1.13 -12.15 -6.11
C ILE A 315 -2.55 -11.59 -6.12
N GLN A 316 -3.44 -12.12 -6.95
CA GLN A 316 -4.78 -11.59 -7.15
C GLN A 316 -5.87 -12.37 -6.40
N LEU A 317 -6.83 -11.65 -5.82
CA LEU A 317 -8.04 -12.27 -5.26
C LEU A 317 -8.99 -12.73 -6.36
N LEU A 318 -9.05 -11.95 -7.44
CA LEU A 318 -9.89 -12.16 -8.62
C LEU A 318 -9.02 -12.18 -9.89
N PRO A 319 -8.43 -13.32 -10.28
CA PRO A 319 -7.67 -13.43 -11.50
C PRO A 319 -8.57 -13.28 -12.74
N ILE A 320 -8.03 -12.64 -13.77
CA ILE A 320 -8.63 -12.60 -15.09
C ILE A 320 -8.05 -13.76 -15.90
N GLU A 321 -8.85 -14.76 -16.19
CA GLU A 321 -8.49 -15.97 -16.90
C GLU A 321 -8.93 -15.91 -18.37
N GLY A 322 -8.23 -16.65 -19.25
CA GLY A 322 -8.61 -16.84 -20.65
C GLY A 322 -8.32 -15.68 -21.58
N ALA A 323 -7.70 -14.61 -21.08
CA ALA A 323 -7.23 -13.47 -21.85
C ALA A 323 -5.73 -13.23 -21.61
N SER A 324 -5.03 -12.73 -22.62
CA SER A 324 -3.62 -12.38 -22.52
C SER A 324 -3.28 -11.19 -23.43
N GLY A 325 -2.25 -10.43 -23.09
CA GLY A 325 -1.84 -9.28 -23.89
C GLY A 325 -2.99 -8.30 -24.12
N GLU A 326 -3.18 -7.85 -25.36
CA GLU A 326 -4.22 -6.88 -25.72
C GLU A 326 -5.65 -7.41 -25.56
N SER A 327 -5.86 -8.73 -25.61
CA SER A 327 -7.21 -9.31 -25.50
C SER A 327 -7.84 -9.09 -24.13
N VAL A 328 -7.05 -8.89 -23.08
CA VAL A 328 -7.55 -8.64 -21.71
C VAL A 328 -8.39 -7.36 -21.61
N LYS A 329 -8.26 -6.45 -22.56
CA LYS A 329 -9.06 -5.22 -22.60
C LYS A 329 -10.53 -5.47 -22.98
N TYR A 330 -10.82 -6.61 -23.55
CA TYR A 330 -12.13 -6.88 -24.20
C TYR A 330 -12.75 -8.21 -23.76
N ASP A 331 -11.96 -9.11 -23.20
CA ASP A 331 -12.39 -10.46 -22.88
C ASP A 331 -11.67 -10.97 -21.62
N GLY A 332 -12.18 -12.07 -21.08
CA GLY A 332 -11.63 -12.73 -19.91
C GLY A 332 -12.73 -13.14 -18.94
N ARG A 333 -12.43 -14.16 -18.14
CA ARG A 333 -13.31 -14.64 -17.09
C ARG A 333 -12.71 -14.34 -15.73
N VAL A 334 -13.47 -13.70 -14.86
CA VAL A 334 -13.10 -13.49 -13.48
C VAL A 334 -13.67 -14.62 -12.62
N ALA A 335 -12.83 -15.23 -11.79
CA ALA A 335 -13.24 -16.27 -10.84
C ALA A 335 -12.63 -16.01 -9.47
N PRO A 336 -13.43 -16.06 -8.37
CA PRO A 336 -12.89 -15.83 -7.02
C PRO A 336 -11.97 -16.98 -6.60
N THR A 337 -10.81 -16.64 -6.04
CA THR A 337 -9.86 -17.59 -5.48
C THR A 337 -10.32 -18.13 -4.13
N LYS A 338 -9.64 -19.14 -3.59
CA LYS A 338 -9.85 -19.55 -2.19
C LYS A 338 -9.34 -18.50 -1.20
N MET A 339 -8.35 -17.70 -1.59
CA MET A 339 -7.87 -16.55 -0.82
C MET A 339 -8.94 -15.45 -0.72
N PHE A 340 -9.68 -15.19 -1.81
CA PHE A 340 -10.85 -14.31 -1.79
C PHE A 340 -11.85 -14.71 -0.71
N TRP A 341 -12.24 -16.00 -0.67
CA TRP A 341 -13.20 -16.49 0.32
C TRP A 341 -12.64 -16.54 1.74
N ALA A 342 -11.35 -16.84 1.91
CA ALA A 342 -10.69 -16.75 3.20
C ALA A 342 -10.74 -15.32 3.75
N THR A 343 -10.35 -14.33 2.95
CA THR A 343 -10.43 -12.91 3.32
C THR A 343 -11.88 -12.48 3.61
N ALA A 344 -12.85 -12.93 2.80
CA ALA A 344 -14.25 -12.63 2.99
C ALA A 344 -14.80 -13.07 4.35
N ASN A 345 -14.34 -14.21 4.87
CA ASN A 345 -14.75 -14.67 6.20
C ASN A 345 -14.32 -13.69 7.30
N TYR A 346 -13.13 -13.09 7.20
CA TYR A 346 -12.70 -12.08 8.17
C TYR A 346 -13.45 -10.76 7.98
N SER A 347 -13.56 -10.26 6.77
CA SER A 347 -14.23 -8.97 6.53
C SER A 347 -15.72 -8.96 6.80
N PHE A 348 -16.39 -10.14 6.84
CA PHE A 348 -17.80 -10.26 7.21
C PHE A 348 -18.03 -10.43 8.72
N PHE A 349 -17.12 -11.13 9.42
CA PHE A 349 -17.43 -11.65 10.76
C PHE A 349 -16.47 -11.11 11.84
N VAL A 350 -15.41 -10.42 11.47
CA VAL A 350 -14.44 -9.81 12.37
C VAL A 350 -14.34 -8.32 12.13
#